data_0bc304abc52e3603e69ea75425bb3d81
#
_entry.id   0bc304abc52e3603e69ea75425bb3d81
#
_cell.length_a   1.000
_cell.length_b   1.000
_cell.length_c   1.000
_cell.angle_alpha   90.00
_cell.angle_beta   90.00
_cell.angle_gamma   90.00
#
_symmetry.space_group_name_H-M   'P 1'
#
loop_
_entity.id
_entity.type
_entity.pdbx_description
1 polymer ?
#
loop_
_entity_poly.entity_id
_entity_poly.type
_entity_poly.pdbx_seq_one_letter_code
_entity_poly.pdbx_strand_id
1 'polypeptide(L)'
;MKFSVNQQDLQKSLGYCQGVIEKRSTLPILSNILIEAANSKLKITATDLDLIFVNEISNIKIFDEGKTTTSSSIMFDIVRKIPSGSQINFENSGESKLQLESNKSLFNLNSINASE
;
A
#
# COMPACT_ATOMS: atom_id res chain seq x y z
N MET A 1 -7.12 4.65 -9.80
CA MET A 1 -7.02 3.42 -8.97
C MET A 1 -8.02 3.51 -7.83
N LYS A 2 -8.83 2.49 -7.68
CA LYS A 2 -9.81 2.43 -6.61
C LYS A 2 -10.09 0.97 -6.25
N PHE A 3 -9.90 0.61 -4.98
CA PHE A 3 -10.11 -0.76 -4.54
C PHE A 3 -10.44 -0.83 -3.05
N SER A 4 -10.93 -1.99 -2.62
CA SER A 4 -11.24 -2.28 -1.23
C SER A 4 -10.52 -3.56 -0.82
N VAL A 5 -9.91 -3.55 0.35
CA VAL A 5 -9.12 -4.67 0.86
C VAL A 5 -9.37 -4.86 2.35
N ASN A 6 -9.24 -6.11 2.82
CA ASN A 6 -9.38 -6.44 4.22
C ASN A 6 -8.16 -5.93 5.01
N GLN A 7 -8.42 -5.34 6.18
CA GLN A 7 -7.36 -4.76 7.01
C GLN A 7 -6.30 -5.79 7.41
N GLN A 8 -6.70 -6.98 7.80
CA GLN A 8 -5.74 -8.00 8.25
C GLN A 8 -4.82 -8.46 7.13
N ASP A 9 -5.37 -8.65 5.93
CA ASP A 9 -4.56 -9.06 4.78
C ASP A 9 -3.57 -7.99 4.40
N LEU A 10 -4.00 -6.73 4.43
CA LEU A 10 -3.13 -5.62 4.09
C LEU A 10 -2.05 -5.41 5.16
N GLN A 11 -2.40 -5.47 6.43
CA GLN A 11 -1.44 -5.32 7.51
C GLN A 11 -0.36 -6.39 7.44
N LYS A 12 -0.74 -7.62 7.17
CA LYS A 12 0.22 -8.72 7.05
C LYS A 12 1.20 -8.48 5.91
N SER A 13 0.69 -8.08 4.76
CA SER A 13 1.51 -7.81 3.59
C SER A 13 2.47 -6.64 3.83
N LEU A 14 1.97 -5.56 4.40
CA LEU A 14 2.80 -4.39 4.72
C LEU A 14 3.84 -4.71 5.79
N GLY A 15 3.51 -5.58 6.72
CA GLY A 15 4.46 -6.03 7.73
C GLY A 15 5.67 -6.73 7.13
N TYR A 16 5.45 -7.55 6.11
CA TYR A 16 6.55 -8.18 5.40
C TYR A 16 7.43 -7.15 4.68
N CYS A 17 6.79 -6.16 4.06
CA CYS A 17 7.53 -5.08 3.38
C CYS A 17 8.37 -4.27 4.36
N GLN A 18 7.84 -3.98 5.55
CA GLN A 18 8.58 -3.26 6.58
C GLN A 18 9.82 -4.03 7.01
N GLY A 19 9.70 -5.35 7.15
CA GLY A 19 10.84 -6.20 7.49
C GLY A 19 11.97 -6.11 6.47
N VAL A 20 11.64 -6.04 5.19
CA VAL A 20 12.63 -5.89 4.12
C VAL A 20 13.27 -4.51 4.16
N ILE A 21 12.46 -3.45 4.25
CA ILE A 21 12.91 -2.08 4.17
C ILE A 21 13.74 -1.67 5.40
N GLU A 22 13.28 -1.99 6.60
CA GLU A 22 13.94 -1.57 7.83
C GLU A 22 15.33 -2.16 8.01
N LYS A 23 15.54 -3.36 7.50
CA LYS A 23 16.83 -4.03 7.70
C LYS A 23 17.94 -3.46 6.85
N ARG A 24 17.61 -2.77 5.77
CA ARG A 24 18.59 -2.44 4.75
C ARG A 24 18.63 -0.98 4.34
N SER A 25 17.55 -0.25 4.55
CA SER A 25 17.44 1.07 3.95
C SER A 25 18.06 2.16 4.82
N THR A 26 19.03 2.86 4.26
CA THR A 26 19.52 4.11 4.79
C THR A 26 19.12 5.29 3.90
N LEU A 27 18.45 4.99 2.78
CA LEU A 27 18.02 6.00 1.81
C LEU A 27 16.50 6.12 1.84
N PRO A 28 15.95 7.33 2.03
CA PRO A 28 14.50 7.53 2.12
C PRO A 28 13.71 7.02 0.93
N ILE A 29 14.26 7.10 -0.28
CA ILE A 29 13.55 6.66 -1.47
C ILE A 29 13.26 5.15 -1.46
N LEU A 30 14.09 4.38 -0.76
CA LEU A 30 13.91 2.93 -0.66
C LEU A 30 12.83 2.55 0.35
N SER A 31 12.27 3.52 1.08
CA SER A 31 11.18 3.27 2.01
C SER A 31 9.80 3.29 1.36
N ASN A 32 9.73 3.57 0.07
CA ASN A 32 8.46 3.56 -0.66
C ASN A 32 8.15 2.16 -1.18
N ILE A 33 6.84 1.89 -1.29
CA ILE A 33 6.34 0.66 -1.90
C ILE A 33 5.56 1.01 -3.15
N LEU A 34 5.55 0.08 -4.10
CA LEU A 34 4.71 0.17 -5.29
C LEU A 34 3.45 -0.63 -5.05
N ILE A 35 2.30 -0.01 -5.26
CA ILE A 35 1.00 -0.65 -5.12
C ILE A 35 0.35 -0.72 -6.48
N GLU A 36 -0.02 -1.93 -6.91
CA GLU A 36 -0.67 -2.15 -8.20
C GLU A 36 -1.97 -2.91 -8.00
N ALA A 37 -3.08 -2.34 -8.46
CA ALA A 37 -4.39 -2.97 -8.45
C ALA A 37 -4.76 -3.36 -9.87
N ALA A 38 -4.72 -4.65 -10.19
CA ALA A 38 -5.02 -5.15 -11.52
C ALA A 38 -5.31 -6.65 -11.48
N ASN A 39 -6.09 -7.13 -12.44
CA ASN A 39 -6.37 -8.56 -12.63
C ASN A 39 -6.91 -9.23 -11.36
N SER A 40 -7.77 -8.54 -10.65
CA SER A 40 -8.39 -9.01 -9.41
C SER A 40 -7.40 -9.28 -8.28
N LYS A 41 -6.22 -8.69 -8.34
CA LYS A 41 -5.19 -8.83 -7.32
C LYS A 41 -4.59 -7.49 -6.95
N LEU A 42 -4.15 -7.38 -5.71
CA LEU A 42 -3.38 -6.25 -5.24
C LEU A 42 -1.94 -6.72 -5.08
N LYS A 43 -1.03 -6.12 -5.82
CA LYS A 43 0.37 -6.46 -5.79
C LYS A 43 1.14 -5.34 -5.10
N ILE A 44 1.89 -5.70 -4.07
CA ILE A 44 2.71 -4.74 -3.31
C ILE A 44 4.16 -5.13 -3.47
N THR A 45 4.96 -4.19 -3.96
CA THR A 45 6.38 -4.43 -4.22
C THR A 45 7.23 -3.51 -3.34
N ALA A 46 8.17 -4.11 -2.61
CA ALA A 46 9.17 -3.39 -1.84
C ALA A 46 10.55 -3.75 -2.36
N THR A 47 11.42 -2.78 -2.48
CA THR A 47 12.77 -3.03 -2.98
C THR A 47 13.83 -2.37 -2.10
N ASP A 48 15.00 -2.99 -2.07
CA ASP A 48 16.23 -2.32 -1.65
C ASP A 48 17.22 -2.47 -2.81
N LEU A 49 18.50 -2.19 -2.58
CA LEU A 49 19.49 -2.22 -3.66
C LEU A 49 19.73 -3.61 -4.24
N ASP A 50 19.50 -4.66 -3.45
CA ASP A 50 19.83 -6.03 -3.83
C ASP A 50 18.63 -6.96 -3.88
N LEU A 51 17.48 -6.54 -3.34
CA LEU A 51 16.33 -7.42 -3.15
C LEU A 51 15.05 -6.77 -3.64
N ILE A 52 14.25 -7.56 -4.34
CA ILE A 52 12.88 -7.17 -4.70
C ILE A 52 11.95 -8.14 -3.99
N PHE A 53 11.07 -7.61 -3.17
CA PHE A 53 10.06 -8.40 -2.47
C PHE A 53 8.69 -8.06 -3.03
N VAL A 54 7.95 -9.08 -3.48
CA VAL A 54 6.61 -8.92 -4.05
C VAL A 54 5.63 -9.75 -3.26
N ASN A 55 4.53 -9.14 -2.88
CA ASN A 55 3.43 -9.83 -2.20
C ASN A 55 2.13 -9.54 -2.93
N GLU A 56 1.27 -10.55 -3.06
CA GLU A 56 -0.02 -10.41 -3.73
C GLU A 56 -1.15 -10.73 -2.77
N ILE A 57 -2.21 -9.92 -2.82
CA ILE A 57 -3.43 -10.15 -2.07
C ILE A 57 -4.55 -10.40 -3.06
N SER A 58 -5.19 -11.57 -2.96
CA SER A 58 -6.26 -11.97 -3.89
C SER A 58 -7.65 -11.64 -3.38
N ASN A 59 -7.81 -11.48 -2.06
CA ASN A 59 -9.11 -11.19 -1.46
C ASN A 59 -9.37 -9.69 -1.45
N ILE A 60 -9.52 -9.12 -2.64
CA ILE A 60 -9.78 -7.69 -2.81
C ILE A 60 -10.89 -7.46 -3.83
N LYS A 61 -11.42 -6.24 -3.82
CA LYS A 61 -12.40 -5.79 -4.78
C LYS A 61 -11.85 -4.56 -5.49
N ILE A 62 -11.62 -4.67 -6.79
CA ILE A 62 -11.08 -3.58 -7.59
C ILE A 62 -12.19 -2.91 -8.37
N PHE A 63 -12.36 -1.60 -8.20
CA PHE A 63 -13.32 -0.81 -8.94
C PHE A 63 -12.68 -0.09 -10.12
N ASP A 64 -11.41 0.25 -9.98
CA ASP A 64 -10.64 0.92 -11.02
C ASP A 64 -9.19 0.52 -10.88
N GLU A 65 -8.60 -0.02 -11.93
CA GLU A 65 -7.21 -0.48 -11.91
C GLU A 65 -6.23 0.69 -11.96
N GLY A 66 -5.02 0.45 -11.49
CA GLY A 66 -3.98 1.45 -11.52
C GLY A 66 -2.82 1.10 -10.61
N LYS A 67 -1.87 2.02 -10.51
CA LYS A 67 -0.70 1.83 -9.65
C LYS A 67 -0.19 3.16 -9.12
N THR A 68 0.45 3.11 -7.95
CA THR A 68 1.05 4.28 -7.32
C THR A 68 2.16 3.83 -6.36
N THR A 69 2.97 4.78 -5.92
CA THR A 69 3.96 4.53 -4.88
C THR A 69 3.69 5.42 -3.67
N THR A 70 4.01 4.92 -2.49
CA THR A 70 3.83 5.68 -1.25
C THR A 70 4.75 5.15 -0.17
N SER A 71 4.87 5.88 0.94
CA SER A 71 5.72 5.47 2.06
C SER A 71 5.17 4.21 2.73
N SER A 72 6.01 3.20 2.83
CA SER A 72 5.67 1.94 3.50
C SER A 72 5.43 2.16 4.99
N SER A 73 6.29 2.93 5.65
CA SER A 73 6.18 3.17 7.10
C SER A 73 4.90 3.88 7.48
N ILE A 74 4.58 4.94 6.74
CA ILE A 74 3.38 5.73 7.03
C ILE A 74 2.13 4.88 6.78
N MET A 75 2.09 4.15 5.67
CA MET A 75 0.96 3.30 5.37
C MET A 75 0.79 2.20 6.41
N PHE A 76 1.88 1.56 6.81
CA PHE A 76 1.82 0.52 7.82
C PHE A 76 1.30 1.06 9.16
N ASP A 77 1.77 2.25 9.56
CA ASP A 77 1.31 2.88 10.81
C ASP A 77 -0.18 3.18 10.78
N ILE A 78 -0.70 3.64 9.64
CA ILE A 78 -2.12 3.92 9.50
C ILE A 78 -2.93 2.63 9.53
N VAL A 79 -2.53 1.65 8.75
CA VAL A 79 -3.29 0.40 8.61
C VAL A 79 -3.38 -0.36 9.93
N ARG A 80 -2.31 -0.42 10.70
CA ARG A 80 -2.33 -1.16 11.95
C ARG A 80 -3.19 -0.50 13.04
N LYS A 81 -3.55 0.78 12.85
CA LYS A 81 -4.46 1.49 13.75
C LYS A 81 -5.92 1.26 13.40
N ILE A 82 -6.20 0.72 12.24
CA ILE A 82 -7.56 0.39 11.82
C ILE A 82 -7.94 -0.95 12.41
N PRO A 83 -9.15 -1.10 12.96
CA PRO A 83 -9.55 -2.35 13.60
C PRO A 83 -9.51 -3.55 12.66
N SER A 84 -9.08 -4.69 13.19
CA SER A 84 -9.08 -5.96 12.49
C SER A 84 -10.51 -6.32 12.06
N GLY A 85 -10.64 -6.87 10.87
CA GLY A 85 -11.94 -7.22 10.30
C GLY A 85 -12.60 -6.11 9.50
N SER A 86 -12.02 -4.91 9.49
CA SER A 86 -12.53 -3.79 8.72
C SER A 86 -12.11 -3.89 7.26
N GLN A 87 -12.94 -3.29 6.38
CA GLN A 87 -12.55 -3.08 4.98
C GLN A 87 -11.92 -1.71 4.85
N ILE A 88 -10.88 -1.60 4.07
CA ILE A 88 -10.22 -0.33 3.80
C ILE A 88 -10.42 0.00 2.33
N ASN A 89 -10.97 1.18 2.06
CA ASN A 89 -11.20 1.66 0.71
C ASN A 89 -10.07 2.60 0.31
N PHE A 90 -9.45 2.30 -0.82
CA PHE A 90 -8.37 3.11 -1.36
C PHE A 90 -8.82 3.81 -2.63
N GLU A 91 -8.47 5.07 -2.76
CA GLU A 91 -8.73 5.84 -3.96
C GLU A 91 -7.57 6.79 -4.21
N ASN A 92 -7.06 6.79 -5.45
CA ASN A 92 -6.03 7.72 -5.86
C ASN A 92 -6.71 9.01 -6.30
N SER A 93 -6.57 10.04 -5.49
CA SER A 93 -7.21 11.33 -5.72
C SER A 93 -6.18 12.30 -6.31
N GLY A 94 -6.25 12.52 -7.62
CA GLY A 94 -5.25 13.32 -8.31
C GLY A 94 -3.95 12.55 -8.49
N GLU A 95 -2.87 13.26 -8.81
CA GLU A 95 -1.60 12.63 -9.14
C GLU A 95 -0.68 12.40 -7.94
N SER A 96 -0.96 13.06 -6.83
CA SER A 96 -0.03 13.07 -5.70
C SER A 96 -0.64 12.66 -4.39
N LYS A 97 -1.89 12.19 -4.38
CA LYS A 97 -2.54 11.82 -3.13
C LYS A 97 -3.24 10.48 -3.21
N LEU A 98 -3.09 9.71 -2.16
CA LEU A 98 -3.77 8.44 -1.97
C LEU A 98 -4.66 8.56 -0.74
N GLN A 99 -5.94 8.26 -0.92
CA GLN A 99 -6.93 8.38 0.14
C GLN A 99 -7.31 6.99 0.66
N LEU A 100 -7.30 6.85 1.98
CA LEU A 100 -7.74 5.62 2.66
C LEU A 100 -8.94 5.96 3.52
N GLU A 101 -9.99 5.15 3.41
CA GLU A 101 -11.19 5.32 4.22
C GLU A 101 -11.57 4.02 4.89
N SER A 102 -11.87 4.07 6.18
CA SER A 102 -12.36 2.91 6.93
C SER A 102 -13.08 3.40 8.18
N ASN A 103 -14.27 2.83 8.46
CA ASN A 103 -15.01 3.10 9.69
C ASN A 103 -15.18 4.59 10.01
N LYS A 104 -15.52 5.40 9.02
CA LYS A 104 -15.72 6.85 9.15
C LYS A 104 -14.42 7.64 9.35
N SER A 105 -13.28 6.99 9.30
CA SER A 105 -11.98 7.66 9.34
C SER A 105 -11.45 7.82 7.93
N LEU A 106 -10.82 8.96 7.68
CA LEU A 106 -10.27 9.29 6.37
C LEU A 106 -8.81 9.71 6.53
N PHE A 107 -7.94 9.08 5.75
CA PHE A 107 -6.51 9.39 5.75
C PHE A 107 -6.08 9.77 4.35
N ASN A 108 -5.25 10.79 4.24
CA ASN A 108 -4.67 11.20 2.97
C ASN A 108 -3.16 11.07 3.04
N LEU A 109 -2.60 10.35 2.07
CA LEU A 109 -1.16 10.14 1.98
C LEU A 109 -0.61 10.78 0.72
N ASN A 110 0.62 11.24 0.80
CA ASN A 110 1.32 11.66 -0.41
C ASN A 110 1.69 10.41 -1.21
N SER A 111 1.54 10.50 -2.52
CA SER A 111 1.89 9.43 -3.42
C SER A 111 2.64 9.99 -4.62
N ILE A 112 3.41 9.13 -5.27
CA ILE A 112 4.15 9.49 -6.48
C ILE A 112 3.68 8.58 -7.60
N ASN A 113 3.43 9.16 -8.78
CA ASN A 113 3.00 8.38 -9.91
C ASN A 113 4.05 7.33 -10.25
N ALA A 114 3.62 6.07 -10.31
CA ALA A 114 4.54 4.95 -10.52
C ALA A 114 5.15 4.90 -11.92
N SER A 115 4.63 5.70 -12.84
CA SER A 115 5.22 5.79 -14.19
C SER A 115 6.41 6.75 -14.25
N GLU A 116 6.67 7.45 -13.18
CA GLU A 116 7.83 8.31 -13.05
C GLU A 116 8.97 7.52 -12.37
#